data_865202f7cc1cca47edc88c017aea5546
#
_entry.id   865202f7cc1cca47edc88c017aea5546
#
_cell.length_a   1.000
_cell.length_b   1.000
_cell.length_c   1.000
_cell.angle_alpha   90.00
_cell.angle_beta   90.00
_cell.angle_gamma   90.00
#
_symmetry.space_group_name_H-M   'P 1'
#
loop_
_entity.id
_entity.type
_entity.pdbx_description
1 polymer ?
#
loop_
_entity_poly.entity_id
_entity_poly.type
_entity_poly.pdbx_seq_one_letter_code
_entity_poly.pdbx_strand_id
1 'polypeptide(L)'
;MTARAALIAIALALVAAAPASAAEVSLTVEPAAGVRLGRATEMTGRATEAGAPLAGRTVALEVRRHPFKRAWQQTGATATTAADGSFSFSRELDRNHQVRARLVGVAPDPDVLSPLVQAYVLPAFTLTFSQRGKRVLRLRQTYTVPRDAALSAPTRFYVGPCRPQNGRCTAKRARLRAKAETRRVRAGRYLAKATVRIPRSFGGRFQYVSCFVYSPGSGMGDPDQRCPRRFARLRQSP
;
A
#
# COMPACT_ATOMS: atom_id res chain seq x y z
N MET A 1 41.34 -80.30 15.36
CA MET A 1 40.82 -79.21 16.18
C MET A 1 40.62 -78.00 15.25
N THR A 2 39.42 -77.85 14.78
CA THR A 2 39.04 -76.72 13.81
C THR A 2 38.12 -75.75 14.51
N ALA A 3 38.63 -74.53 14.76
CA ALA A 3 37.86 -73.46 15.36
C ALA A 3 37.07 -72.72 14.24
N ARG A 4 35.73 -72.71 14.37
CA ARG A 4 34.83 -71.98 13.51
C ARG A 4 34.62 -70.55 14.12
N ALA A 5 35.11 -69.54 13.43
CA ALA A 5 34.83 -68.15 13.75
C ALA A 5 33.46 -67.74 13.18
N ALA A 6 32.52 -67.38 14.05
CA ALA A 6 31.23 -66.83 13.65
C ALA A 6 31.36 -65.27 13.49
N LEU A 7 31.16 -64.76 12.27
CA LEU A 7 31.04 -63.34 11.96
C LEU A 7 29.60 -62.94 12.21
N ILE A 8 29.39 -62.07 13.23
CA ILE A 8 28.14 -61.42 13.48
C ILE A 8 28.17 -60.09 12.69
N ALA A 9 27.36 -60.00 11.60
CA ALA A 9 27.15 -58.78 10.85
C ALA A 9 26.06 -57.93 11.55
N ILE A 10 26.46 -56.81 12.17
CA ILE A 10 25.56 -55.81 12.73
C ILE A 10 25.10 -54.88 11.57
N ALA A 11 23.87 -55.07 11.12
CA ALA A 11 23.25 -54.15 10.16
C ALA A 11 22.80 -52.87 10.90
N LEU A 12 23.55 -51.76 10.77
CA LEU A 12 23.14 -50.41 11.20
C LEU A 12 22.05 -49.94 10.25
N ALA A 13 20.79 -49.96 10.67
CA ALA A 13 19.70 -49.26 9.97
C ALA A 13 19.84 -47.75 10.19
N LEU A 14 20.36 -47.04 9.18
CA LEU A 14 20.27 -45.59 9.12
C LEU A 14 18.78 -45.21 8.92
N VAL A 15 18.13 -44.81 10.00
CA VAL A 15 16.84 -44.10 9.92
C VAL A 15 17.14 -42.71 9.38
N ALA A 16 16.94 -42.52 8.09
CA ALA A 16 16.97 -41.19 7.49
C ALA A 16 15.82 -40.38 8.10
N ALA A 17 16.12 -39.46 9.03
CA ALA A 17 15.18 -38.47 9.51
C ALA A 17 14.74 -37.66 8.31
N ALA A 18 13.49 -37.77 7.86
CA ALA A 18 12.93 -36.89 6.87
C ALA A 18 13.06 -35.43 7.37
N PRO A 19 13.50 -34.49 6.54
CA PRO A 19 13.57 -33.10 6.96
C PRO A 19 12.19 -32.66 7.43
N ALA A 20 12.11 -32.16 8.66
CA ALA A 20 10.88 -31.59 9.19
C ALA A 20 10.45 -30.48 8.22
N SER A 21 9.32 -30.67 7.59
CA SER A 21 8.75 -29.71 6.63
C SER A 21 8.35 -28.47 7.39
N ALA A 22 9.02 -27.36 7.13
CA ALA A 22 8.72 -26.09 7.76
C ALA A 22 7.41 -25.49 7.21
N ALA A 23 6.55 -25.05 8.12
CA ALA A 23 5.37 -24.29 7.74
C ALA A 23 5.79 -22.93 7.16
N GLU A 24 5.09 -22.45 6.14
CA GLU A 24 5.31 -21.17 5.47
C GLU A 24 4.04 -20.33 5.52
N VAL A 25 4.22 -19.02 5.66
CA VAL A 25 3.12 -18.04 5.63
C VAL A 25 3.46 -16.92 4.67
N SER A 26 2.55 -16.63 3.76
CA SER A 26 2.61 -15.45 2.89
C SER A 26 1.59 -14.40 3.31
N LEU A 27 1.85 -13.13 2.98
CA LEU A 27 0.92 -12.02 3.17
C LEU A 27 1.07 -11.04 2.01
N THR A 28 -0.05 -10.52 1.52
CA THR A 28 -0.11 -9.44 0.53
C THR A 28 -1.04 -8.34 1.02
N VAL A 29 -0.83 -7.12 0.54
CA VAL A 29 -1.63 -5.93 0.88
C VAL A 29 -2.22 -5.35 -0.38
N GLU A 30 -3.52 -5.13 -0.39
CA GLU A 30 -4.24 -4.55 -1.52
C GLU A 30 -5.04 -3.29 -1.14
N PRO A 31 -5.02 -2.27 -2.04
CA PRO A 31 -4.18 -2.17 -3.24
C PRO A 31 -2.71 -1.86 -2.88
N ALA A 32 -1.74 -2.44 -3.60
CA ALA A 32 -0.32 -2.21 -3.36
C ALA A 32 0.09 -0.72 -3.43
N ALA A 33 -0.63 0.09 -4.23
CA ALA A 33 -0.44 1.54 -4.31
C ALA A 33 -0.94 2.31 -3.06
N GLY A 34 -1.50 1.61 -2.09
CA GLY A 34 -2.03 2.18 -0.85
C GLY A 34 -3.49 2.61 -0.91
N VAL A 35 -4.09 2.71 0.25
CA VAL A 35 -5.48 3.12 0.46
C VAL A 35 -5.57 4.57 0.95
N ARG A 36 -6.71 5.22 0.74
CA ARG A 36 -6.93 6.54 1.32
C ARG A 36 -7.24 6.44 2.81
N LEU A 37 -6.72 7.37 3.59
CA LEU A 37 -7.06 7.51 5.01
C LEU A 37 -8.58 7.42 5.24
N GLY A 38 -9.00 6.64 6.22
CA GLY A 38 -10.40 6.33 6.52
C GLY A 38 -11.00 5.25 5.60
N ARG A 39 -10.17 4.50 4.91
CA ARG A 39 -10.57 3.29 4.19
C ARG A 39 -9.82 2.09 4.73
N ALA A 40 -10.49 0.95 4.77
CA ALA A 40 -9.86 -0.30 5.15
C ALA A 40 -8.81 -0.72 4.12
N THR A 41 -7.73 -1.30 4.63
CA THR A 41 -6.69 -1.98 3.86
C THR A 41 -6.99 -3.47 3.92
N GLU A 42 -7.11 -4.08 2.77
CA GLU A 42 -7.31 -5.52 2.66
C GLU A 42 -5.93 -6.22 2.63
N MET A 43 -5.82 -7.27 3.41
CA MET A 43 -4.62 -8.08 3.53
C MET A 43 -5.03 -9.54 3.37
N THR A 44 -4.45 -10.22 2.41
CA THR A 44 -4.72 -11.63 2.13
C THR A 44 -3.44 -12.44 2.20
N GLY A 45 -3.53 -13.68 2.59
CA GLY A 45 -2.36 -14.55 2.71
C GLY A 45 -2.71 -16.02 2.61
N ARG A 46 -1.69 -16.84 2.68
CA ARG A 46 -1.81 -18.30 2.64
C ARG A 46 -0.80 -18.92 3.59
N ALA A 47 -1.22 -19.98 4.28
CA ALA A 47 -0.36 -20.82 5.10
C ALA A 47 -0.25 -22.21 4.45
N THR A 48 0.97 -22.71 4.33
CA THR A 48 1.28 -24.01 3.75
C THR A 48 2.32 -24.74 4.60
N GLU A 49 2.36 -26.06 4.45
CA GLU A 49 3.41 -26.94 4.99
C GLU A 49 3.79 -27.96 3.93
N ALA A 50 5.06 -28.04 3.56
CA ALA A 50 5.52 -28.85 2.40
C ALA A 50 4.75 -28.52 1.10
N GLY A 51 4.28 -27.28 0.92
CA GLY A 51 3.45 -26.89 -0.22
C GLY A 51 1.97 -27.27 -0.10
N ALA A 52 1.57 -28.09 0.89
CA ALA A 52 0.17 -28.42 1.14
C ALA A 52 -0.53 -27.32 1.97
N PRO A 53 -1.80 -27.01 1.72
CA PRO A 53 -2.55 -26.03 2.51
C PRO A 53 -2.66 -26.42 3.98
N LEU A 54 -2.42 -25.47 4.89
CA LEU A 54 -2.69 -25.61 6.32
C LEU A 54 -4.08 -25.05 6.64
N ALA A 55 -5.08 -25.91 6.75
CA ALA A 55 -6.44 -25.54 7.11
C ALA A 55 -6.64 -25.47 8.63
N GLY A 56 -7.59 -24.63 9.08
CA GLY A 56 -8.04 -24.56 10.48
C GLY A 56 -7.01 -23.98 11.45
N ARG A 57 -5.91 -23.37 10.96
CA ARG A 57 -4.86 -22.79 11.80
C ARG A 57 -5.16 -21.33 12.11
N THR A 58 -4.80 -20.89 13.31
CA THR A 58 -4.95 -19.50 13.72
C THR A 58 -3.80 -18.66 13.19
N VAL A 59 -4.14 -17.55 12.52
CA VAL A 59 -3.19 -16.53 12.06
C VAL A 59 -3.50 -15.22 12.78
N ALA A 60 -2.49 -14.56 13.34
CA ALA A 60 -2.60 -13.25 13.97
C ALA A 60 -1.95 -12.19 13.09
N LEU A 61 -2.55 -10.99 13.06
CA LEU A 61 -2.00 -9.84 12.36
C LEU A 61 -1.14 -9.00 13.30
N GLU A 62 0.11 -8.77 12.91
CA GLU A 62 1.03 -7.89 13.57
C GLU A 62 1.35 -6.66 12.71
N VAL A 63 1.41 -5.49 13.35
CA VAL A 63 1.69 -4.23 12.68
C VAL A 63 2.82 -3.46 13.35
N ARG A 64 3.55 -2.68 12.56
CA ARG A 64 4.53 -1.72 13.04
C ARG A 64 4.31 -0.38 12.33
N ARG A 65 3.90 0.62 13.09
CA ARG A 65 3.52 1.94 12.60
C ARG A 65 4.77 2.77 12.23
N HIS A 66 4.68 3.55 11.17
CA HIS A 66 5.69 4.57 10.86
C HIS A 66 5.99 5.47 12.09
N PRO A 67 7.28 5.79 12.40
CA PRO A 67 8.49 5.59 11.58
C PRO A 67 9.18 4.23 11.75
N PHE A 68 8.48 3.17 12.13
CA PHE A 68 8.95 1.78 12.24
C PHE A 68 10.04 1.55 13.32
N LYS A 69 10.15 2.47 14.29
CA LYS A 69 11.14 2.38 15.39
C LYS A 69 10.62 1.63 16.60
N ARG A 70 9.30 1.44 16.69
CA ARG A 70 8.68 0.71 17.81
C ARG A 70 8.66 -0.79 17.54
N ALA A 71 8.50 -1.58 18.60
CA ALA A 71 8.28 -3.01 18.48
C ALA A 71 7.03 -3.32 17.66
N TRP A 72 6.95 -4.53 17.14
CA TRP A 72 5.75 -5.06 16.54
C TRP A 72 4.62 -5.09 17.57
N GLN A 73 3.42 -4.72 17.13
CA GLN A 73 2.23 -4.71 17.95
C GLN A 73 1.26 -5.77 17.43
N GLN A 74 0.81 -6.63 18.32
CA GLN A 74 -0.31 -7.51 18.02
C GLN A 74 -1.58 -6.66 17.96
N THR A 75 -2.33 -6.79 16.88
CA THR A 75 -3.55 -5.98 16.69
C THR A 75 -4.76 -6.53 17.42
N GLY A 76 -4.67 -7.73 17.98
CA GLY A 76 -5.79 -8.52 18.45
C GLY A 76 -6.64 -9.15 17.34
N ALA A 77 -6.38 -8.81 16.07
CA ALA A 77 -7.08 -9.42 14.96
C ALA A 77 -6.48 -10.81 14.67
N THR A 78 -7.35 -11.81 14.62
CA THR A 78 -7.02 -13.18 14.23
C THR A 78 -7.93 -13.65 13.11
N ALA A 79 -7.44 -14.56 12.29
CA ALA A 79 -8.19 -15.28 11.26
C ALA A 79 -7.89 -16.76 11.35
N THR A 80 -8.84 -17.60 10.93
CA THR A 80 -8.62 -19.04 10.77
C THR A 80 -8.41 -19.33 9.30
N THR A 81 -7.40 -20.13 8.97
CA THR A 81 -7.13 -20.52 7.58
C THR A 81 -8.24 -21.40 7.03
N ALA A 82 -8.68 -21.12 5.82
CA ALA A 82 -9.66 -21.91 5.07
C ALA A 82 -9.09 -23.26 4.63
N ALA A 83 -9.90 -24.11 4.00
CA ALA A 83 -9.49 -25.43 3.52
C ALA A 83 -8.32 -25.37 2.53
N ASP A 84 -8.20 -24.29 1.76
CA ASP A 84 -7.10 -24.05 0.83
C ASP A 84 -5.89 -23.35 1.48
N GLY A 85 -5.91 -23.15 2.79
CA GLY A 85 -4.89 -22.45 3.56
C GLY A 85 -4.98 -20.92 3.51
N SER A 86 -5.94 -20.34 2.79
CA SER A 86 -6.09 -18.89 2.67
C SER A 86 -6.63 -18.25 3.95
N PHE A 87 -6.26 -16.97 4.16
CA PHE A 87 -6.80 -16.13 5.24
C PHE A 87 -6.86 -14.68 4.80
N SER A 88 -7.65 -13.85 5.49
CA SER A 88 -7.76 -12.43 5.20
C SER A 88 -7.95 -11.58 6.43
N PHE A 89 -7.50 -10.33 6.34
CA PHE A 89 -7.76 -9.27 7.31
C PHE A 89 -8.20 -8.00 6.60
N SER A 90 -9.08 -7.23 7.23
CA SER A 90 -9.50 -5.91 6.79
C SER A 90 -9.32 -4.93 7.95
N ARG A 91 -8.54 -3.85 7.76
CA ARG A 91 -8.23 -2.91 8.82
C ARG A 91 -8.02 -1.50 8.31
N GLU A 92 -8.59 -0.51 9.00
CA GLU A 92 -8.22 0.89 8.80
C GLU A 92 -6.85 1.17 9.43
N LEU A 93 -5.97 1.75 8.63
CA LEU A 93 -4.65 2.21 9.06
C LEU A 93 -4.61 3.74 8.99
N ASP A 94 -4.02 4.36 10.00
CA ASP A 94 -3.95 5.83 10.09
C ASP A 94 -2.76 6.44 9.33
N ARG A 95 -1.76 5.65 9.02
CA ARG A 95 -0.55 5.99 8.25
C ARG A 95 0.11 4.73 7.69
N ASN A 96 1.27 4.88 7.06
CA ASN A 96 2.03 3.75 6.60
C ASN A 96 2.38 2.80 7.75
N HIS A 97 2.18 1.51 7.52
CA HIS A 97 2.53 0.43 8.42
C HIS A 97 3.38 -0.60 7.71
N GLN A 98 4.26 -1.24 8.45
CA GLN A 98 4.73 -2.56 8.11
C GLN A 98 3.77 -3.55 8.75
N VAL A 99 3.39 -4.58 8.00
CA VAL A 99 2.47 -5.62 8.44
C VAL A 99 3.10 -6.98 8.20
N ARG A 100 2.77 -7.96 9.05
CA ARG A 100 3.12 -9.36 8.86
C ARG A 100 2.05 -10.25 9.48
N ALA A 101 1.92 -11.44 8.95
CA ALA A 101 1.11 -12.48 9.53
C ALA A 101 1.96 -13.35 10.43
N ARG A 102 1.40 -13.78 11.55
CA ARG A 102 1.98 -14.75 12.46
C ARG A 102 1.05 -15.96 12.53
N LEU A 103 1.46 -17.08 11.96
CA LEU A 103 0.82 -18.38 12.15
C LEU A 103 1.12 -18.82 13.57
N VAL A 104 0.09 -18.99 14.38
CA VAL A 104 0.24 -19.38 15.77
C VAL A 104 0.63 -20.85 15.82
N GLY A 105 1.79 -21.14 16.42
CA GLY A 105 2.26 -22.48 16.62
C GLY A 105 1.37 -23.25 17.59
N VAL A 106 1.35 -24.56 17.45
CA VAL A 106 0.78 -25.49 18.44
C VAL A 106 1.95 -26.25 19.05
N ALA A 107 2.11 -26.14 20.37
CA ALA A 107 3.25 -26.79 21.02
C ALA A 107 3.40 -28.27 20.58
N PRO A 108 4.65 -28.71 20.25
CA PRO A 108 5.93 -28.03 20.45
C PRO A 108 6.35 -27.05 19.32
N ASP A 109 5.55 -26.87 18.28
CA ASP A 109 5.92 -26.08 17.10
C ASP A 109 5.95 -24.56 17.40
N PRO A 110 6.99 -23.84 16.96
CA PRO A 110 7.08 -22.39 17.15
C PRO A 110 6.12 -21.64 16.21
N ASP A 111 5.85 -20.37 16.54
CA ASP A 111 5.16 -19.45 15.64
C ASP A 111 5.97 -19.22 14.36
N VAL A 112 5.27 -19.17 13.22
CA VAL A 112 5.87 -18.88 11.91
C VAL A 112 5.44 -17.49 11.44
N LEU A 113 6.40 -16.68 11.03
CA LEU A 113 6.16 -15.30 10.58
C LEU A 113 6.24 -15.20 9.06
N SER A 114 5.31 -14.47 8.46
CA SER A 114 5.43 -14.08 7.03
C SER A 114 6.56 -13.06 6.84
N PRO A 115 7.07 -12.92 5.61
CA PRO A 115 7.81 -11.72 5.24
C PRO A 115 7.01 -10.46 5.58
N LEU A 116 7.72 -9.37 5.92
CA LEU A 116 7.06 -8.09 6.15
C LEU A 116 6.56 -7.48 4.83
N VAL A 117 5.39 -6.85 4.87
CA VAL A 117 4.81 -6.14 3.72
C VAL A 117 4.57 -4.70 4.12
N GLN A 118 4.80 -3.76 3.19
CA GLN A 118 4.53 -2.35 3.39
C GLN A 118 3.08 -2.02 3.01
N ALA A 119 2.30 -1.54 3.98
CA ALA A 119 0.97 -1.01 3.77
C ALA A 119 1.02 0.53 3.69
N TYR A 120 0.67 1.09 2.54
CA TYR A 120 0.70 2.52 2.31
C TYR A 120 -0.66 3.16 2.58
N VAL A 121 -0.67 4.31 3.27
CA VAL A 121 -1.86 5.12 3.51
C VAL A 121 -1.69 6.49 2.86
N LEU A 122 -2.58 6.80 1.95
CA LEU A 122 -2.59 8.07 1.24
C LEU A 122 -3.41 9.09 2.02
N PRO A 123 -3.02 10.37 2.04
CA PRO A 123 -3.89 11.42 2.55
C PRO A 123 -5.26 11.37 1.88
N ALA A 124 -6.32 11.56 2.63
CA ALA A 124 -7.60 11.85 2.01
C ALA A 124 -7.52 13.24 1.39
N PHE A 125 -7.91 13.39 0.13
CA PHE A 125 -7.81 14.67 -0.56
C PHE A 125 -9.02 14.98 -1.42
N THR A 126 -9.28 16.28 -1.58
CA THR A 126 -10.23 16.82 -2.54
C THR A 126 -9.52 17.81 -3.43
N LEU A 127 -9.62 17.61 -4.75
CA LEU A 127 -9.12 18.52 -5.75
C LEU A 127 -10.30 19.22 -6.42
N THR A 128 -10.32 20.53 -6.32
CA THR A 128 -11.29 21.40 -6.99
C THR A 128 -10.57 22.35 -7.92
N PHE A 129 -11.28 22.78 -8.96
CA PHE A 129 -10.81 23.87 -9.80
C PHE A 129 -11.94 24.86 -10.06
N SER A 130 -11.56 26.10 -10.27
CA SER A 130 -12.44 27.15 -10.80
C SER A 130 -11.76 27.84 -11.97
N GLN A 131 -12.57 28.27 -12.94
CA GLN A 131 -12.08 29.03 -14.08
C GLN A 131 -12.32 30.53 -13.85
N ARG A 132 -11.29 31.34 -14.13
CA ARG A 132 -11.39 32.79 -14.14
C ARG A 132 -11.05 33.29 -15.55
N GLY A 133 -12.02 33.93 -16.20
CA GLY A 133 -11.89 34.30 -17.62
C GLY A 133 -11.70 33.09 -18.52
N LYS A 134 -11.27 33.33 -19.75
CA LYS A 134 -11.24 32.28 -20.79
C LYS A 134 -10.19 31.18 -20.58
N ARG A 135 -9.09 31.44 -19.85
CA ARG A 135 -7.92 30.55 -19.82
C ARG A 135 -7.16 30.45 -18.49
N VAL A 136 -7.70 30.98 -17.43
CA VAL A 136 -7.05 30.92 -16.12
C VAL A 136 -7.77 29.93 -15.22
N LEU A 137 -7.07 28.91 -14.75
CA LEU A 137 -7.57 27.94 -13.79
C LEU A 137 -6.99 28.22 -12.41
N ARG A 138 -7.84 28.24 -11.41
CA ARG A 138 -7.45 28.18 -10.02
C ARG A 138 -7.65 26.76 -9.53
N LEU A 139 -6.57 26.11 -9.17
CA LEU A 139 -6.55 24.76 -8.61
C LEU A 139 -6.42 24.84 -7.10
N ARG A 140 -7.26 24.09 -6.41
CA ARG A 140 -7.26 24.02 -4.96
C ARG A 140 -7.28 22.56 -4.55
N GLN A 141 -6.30 22.12 -3.78
CA GLN A 141 -6.26 20.80 -3.20
C GLN A 141 -6.22 20.88 -1.68
N THR A 142 -7.16 20.21 -1.04
CA THR A 142 -7.18 20.04 0.41
C THR A 142 -6.78 18.63 0.75
N TYR A 143 -6.03 18.47 1.84
CA TYR A 143 -5.65 17.17 2.40
C TYR A 143 -6.17 17.03 3.81
N THR A 144 -6.58 15.82 4.14
CA THR A 144 -6.84 15.37 5.50
C THR A 144 -5.86 14.27 5.85
N VAL A 145 -5.18 14.41 6.97
CA VAL A 145 -4.19 13.48 7.52
C VAL A 145 -4.43 13.33 9.02
N PRO A 146 -3.82 12.37 9.72
CA PRO A 146 -3.81 12.32 11.17
C PRO A 146 -3.34 13.64 11.78
N ARG A 147 -3.87 14.01 12.95
CA ARG A 147 -3.58 15.32 13.57
C ARG A 147 -2.10 15.55 13.86
N ASP A 148 -1.37 14.47 14.12
CA ASP A 148 0.07 14.44 14.41
C ASP A 148 0.96 14.27 13.17
N ALA A 149 0.38 14.10 11.98
CA ALA A 149 1.13 14.00 10.73
C ALA A 149 1.43 15.39 10.16
N ALA A 150 2.68 15.62 9.78
CA ALA A 150 3.13 16.85 9.14
C ALA A 150 3.39 16.62 7.65
N LEU A 151 2.68 17.36 6.79
CA LEU A 151 2.94 17.39 5.35
C LEU A 151 3.88 18.55 5.05
N SER A 152 5.11 18.25 4.65
CA SER A 152 6.12 19.25 4.27
C SER A 152 6.36 19.32 2.77
N ALA A 153 5.90 18.32 2.02
CA ALA A 153 6.15 18.24 0.59
C ALA A 153 5.19 19.12 -0.22
N PRO A 154 5.67 19.74 -1.32
CA PRO A 154 4.82 20.56 -2.18
C PRO A 154 3.85 19.71 -2.98
N THR A 155 2.70 20.30 -3.30
CA THR A 155 1.76 19.74 -4.28
C THR A 155 2.18 20.15 -5.68
N ARG A 156 2.29 19.17 -6.58
CA ARG A 156 2.58 19.42 -8.01
C ARG A 156 1.29 19.31 -8.82
N PHE A 157 1.01 20.35 -9.63
CA PHE A 157 -0.14 20.39 -10.53
C PHE A 157 0.32 20.25 -11.97
N TYR A 158 -0.25 19.26 -12.64
CA TYR A 158 0.00 18.99 -14.05
C TYR A 158 -1.26 19.28 -14.84
N VAL A 159 -1.14 19.94 -15.97
CA VAL A 159 -2.24 20.23 -16.88
C VAL A 159 -1.79 19.92 -18.30
N GLY A 160 -2.64 19.29 -19.07
CA GLY A 160 -2.36 18.91 -20.44
C GLY A 160 -3.61 18.97 -21.33
N PRO A 161 -3.42 18.96 -22.66
CA PRO A 161 -4.54 18.85 -23.59
C PRO A 161 -5.21 17.48 -23.40
N CYS A 162 -6.52 17.47 -23.57
CA CYS A 162 -7.30 16.24 -23.63
C CYS A 162 -7.80 16.03 -25.04
N ARG A 163 -7.24 15.06 -25.75
CA ARG A 163 -7.82 14.53 -26.99
C ARG A 163 -8.39 13.16 -26.65
N PRO A 164 -9.71 13.02 -26.55
CA PRO A 164 -10.30 11.74 -26.20
C PRO A 164 -10.11 10.76 -27.34
N GLN A 165 -9.45 9.65 -27.09
CA GLN A 165 -9.57 8.42 -27.87
C GLN A 165 -10.46 7.48 -27.05
N ASN A 166 -11.54 6.98 -27.63
CA ASN A 166 -12.51 6.12 -26.95
C ASN A 166 -13.04 6.69 -25.62
N GLY A 167 -13.32 7.99 -25.58
CA GLY A 167 -13.85 8.65 -24.39
C GLY A 167 -12.85 8.93 -23.28
N ARG A 168 -11.59 8.51 -23.40
CA ARG A 168 -10.55 8.68 -22.39
C ARG A 168 -9.44 9.63 -22.85
N CYS A 169 -8.97 10.47 -21.94
CA CYS A 169 -7.81 11.32 -22.20
C CYS A 169 -6.53 10.55 -21.93
N THR A 170 -5.62 10.51 -22.90
CA THR A 170 -4.32 9.85 -22.71
C THR A 170 -3.37 10.71 -21.89
N ALA A 171 -2.59 10.05 -21.04
CA ALA A 171 -1.69 10.71 -20.05
C ALA A 171 -0.47 11.38 -20.63
N LYS A 172 -0.08 11.01 -21.82
CA LYS A 172 1.27 11.30 -22.35
C LYS A 172 1.60 12.80 -22.50
N ARG A 173 0.62 13.71 -22.28
CA ARG A 173 0.79 15.15 -22.57
C ARG A 173 0.56 16.08 -21.39
N ALA A 174 0.33 15.58 -20.18
CA ALA A 174 0.25 16.44 -19.01
C ALA A 174 1.66 16.89 -18.61
N ARG A 175 1.89 18.20 -18.56
CA ARG A 175 3.18 18.78 -18.14
C ARG A 175 3.01 19.50 -16.81
N LEU A 176 4.08 19.55 -16.02
CA LEU A 176 4.08 20.35 -14.80
C LEU A 176 3.75 21.82 -15.16
N ARG A 177 2.74 22.38 -14.52
CA ARG A 177 2.31 23.75 -14.73
C ARG A 177 2.46 24.62 -13.50
N ALA A 178 2.40 24.01 -12.31
CA ALA A 178 2.62 24.73 -11.09
C ALA A 178 3.07 23.79 -9.96
N LYS A 179 3.88 24.32 -9.08
CA LYS A 179 4.26 23.76 -7.80
C LYS A 179 3.73 24.70 -6.73
N ALA A 180 3.00 24.18 -5.76
CA ALA A 180 2.45 24.96 -4.67
C ALA A 180 2.87 24.36 -3.33
N GLU A 181 3.27 25.17 -2.40
CA GLU A 181 3.53 24.72 -1.04
C GLU A 181 2.25 24.22 -0.40
N THR A 182 2.37 23.14 0.34
CA THR A 182 1.28 22.57 1.11
C THR A 182 1.28 23.20 2.49
N ARG A 183 0.37 24.12 2.73
CA ARG A 183 0.29 24.88 3.99
C ARG A 183 -0.68 24.24 4.96
N ARG A 184 -0.30 24.16 6.22
CA ARG A 184 -1.19 23.73 7.30
C ARG A 184 -2.27 24.79 7.53
N VAL A 185 -3.53 24.38 7.49
CA VAL A 185 -4.69 25.23 7.80
C VAL A 185 -5.10 25.06 9.26
N ARG A 186 -5.12 23.82 9.72
CA ARG A 186 -5.33 23.40 11.11
C ARG A 186 -4.77 22.00 11.33
N ALA A 187 -4.81 21.49 12.57
CA ALA A 187 -4.35 20.13 12.87
C ALA A 187 -5.03 19.11 11.94
N GLY A 188 -4.22 18.29 11.27
CA GLY A 188 -4.68 17.28 10.33
C GLY A 188 -5.26 17.80 9.00
N ARG A 189 -5.22 19.13 8.75
CA ARG A 189 -5.72 19.69 7.48
C ARG A 189 -4.71 20.63 6.80
N TYR A 190 -4.53 20.40 5.52
CA TYR A 190 -3.57 21.11 4.68
C TYR A 190 -4.23 21.58 3.38
N LEU A 191 -3.67 22.63 2.79
CA LEU A 191 -4.17 23.28 1.60
C LEU A 191 -3.00 23.63 0.67
N ALA A 192 -3.15 23.29 -0.61
CA ALA A 192 -2.31 23.79 -1.70
C ALA A 192 -3.18 24.53 -2.73
N LYS A 193 -2.71 25.67 -3.21
CA LYS A 193 -3.40 26.49 -4.22
C LYS A 193 -2.44 26.84 -5.33
N ALA A 194 -2.88 26.71 -6.58
CA ALA A 194 -2.13 27.17 -7.74
C ALA A 194 -3.04 27.87 -8.75
N THR A 195 -2.46 28.82 -9.48
CA THR A 195 -3.10 29.46 -10.63
C THR A 195 -2.32 29.05 -11.88
N VAL A 196 -3.02 28.53 -12.87
CA VAL A 196 -2.43 28.01 -14.11
C VAL A 196 -3.11 28.64 -15.31
N ARG A 197 -2.31 29.17 -16.24
CA ARG A 197 -2.79 29.66 -17.52
C ARG A 197 -2.80 28.52 -18.54
N ILE A 198 -3.95 28.27 -19.16
CA ILE A 198 -4.11 27.21 -20.16
C ILE A 198 -3.67 27.75 -21.53
N PRO A 199 -2.71 27.10 -22.20
CA PRO A 199 -2.28 27.48 -23.55
C PRO A 199 -3.44 27.43 -24.57
N ARG A 200 -3.37 28.29 -25.58
CA ARG A 200 -4.37 28.30 -26.68
C ARG A 200 -4.44 26.96 -27.41
N SER A 201 -3.30 26.28 -27.52
CA SER A 201 -3.17 24.96 -28.18
C SER A 201 -3.91 23.80 -27.51
N PHE A 202 -4.47 23.98 -26.30
CA PHE A 202 -5.20 22.92 -25.62
C PHE A 202 -6.66 22.74 -26.10
N GLY A 203 -7.15 23.62 -26.94
CA GLY A 203 -8.57 23.61 -27.32
C GLY A 203 -9.49 23.83 -26.12
N GLY A 204 -10.72 23.35 -26.20
CA GLY A 204 -11.73 23.49 -25.14
C GLY A 204 -11.71 22.40 -24.08
N ARG A 205 -10.89 21.35 -24.23
CA ARG A 205 -10.80 20.23 -23.26
C ARG A 205 -9.39 20.12 -22.72
N PHE A 206 -9.29 19.84 -21.45
CA PHE A 206 -8.01 19.64 -20.78
C PHE A 206 -8.12 18.58 -19.68
N GLN A 207 -7.01 17.92 -19.41
CA GLN A 207 -6.82 17.08 -18.24
C GLN A 207 -5.98 17.80 -17.20
N TYR A 208 -6.27 17.58 -15.95
CA TYR A 208 -5.47 18.08 -14.85
C TYR A 208 -5.21 16.98 -13.83
N VAL A 209 -4.07 17.04 -13.23
CA VAL A 209 -3.58 16.06 -12.27
C VAL A 209 -2.94 16.81 -11.13
N SER A 210 -3.17 16.38 -9.93
CA SER A 210 -2.39 16.82 -8.79
C SER A 210 -1.65 15.65 -8.18
N CYS A 211 -0.41 15.88 -7.83
CA CYS A 211 0.41 14.91 -7.15
C CYS A 211 0.71 15.39 -5.74
N PHE A 212 0.37 14.57 -4.77
CA PHE A 212 0.99 14.64 -3.46
C PHE A 212 2.38 14.02 -3.58
N VAL A 213 3.40 14.77 -3.21
CA VAL A 213 4.76 14.23 -3.15
C VAL A 213 4.91 13.55 -1.80
N TYR A 214 5.36 12.30 -1.82
CA TYR A 214 5.67 11.57 -0.60
C TYR A 214 6.56 12.39 0.34
N SER A 215 6.16 12.47 1.61
CA SER A 215 6.93 13.14 2.66
C SER A 215 7.33 12.10 3.70
N PRO A 216 8.61 11.70 3.75
CA PRO A 216 9.06 10.65 4.68
C PRO A 216 8.69 10.91 6.13
N GLY A 217 8.73 12.17 6.58
CA GLY A 217 8.38 12.57 7.95
C GLY A 217 6.89 12.45 8.28
N SER A 218 6.00 12.41 7.27
CA SER A 218 4.56 12.30 7.51
C SER A 218 4.09 10.88 7.77
N GLY A 219 4.86 9.88 7.35
CA GLY A 219 4.45 8.48 7.35
C GLY A 219 3.23 8.21 6.47
N MET A 220 3.05 8.99 5.40
CA MET A 220 1.92 8.84 4.47
C MET A 220 2.40 8.89 3.03
N GLY A 221 1.72 8.12 2.18
CA GLY A 221 2.00 8.05 0.75
C GLY A 221 2.99 6.94 0.40
N ASP A 222 2.97 6.59 -0.86
CA ASP A 222 3.90 5.66 -1.50
C ASP A 222 4.96 6.47 -2.26
N PRO A 223 6.27 6.22 -2.09
CA PRO A 223 7.32 6.91 -2.85
C PRO A 223 7.14 6.76 -4.37
N ASP A 224 6.59 5.63 -4.81
CA ASP A 224 6.34 5.34 -6.23
C ASP A 224 4.93 5.68 -6.70
N GLN A 225 4.19 6.45 -5.91
CA GLN A 225 2.80 6.76 -6.13
C GLN A 225 2.51 7.38 -7.50
N ARG A 226 1.58 6.78 -8.22
CA ARG A 226 0.99 7.36 -9.42
C ARG A 226 -0.06 8.41 -9.07
N CYS A 227 0.08 9.58 -9.69
CA CYS A 227 -0.84 10.70 -9.44
C CYS A 227 -2.23 10.46 -10.04
N PRO A 228 -3.30 10.62 -9.27
CA PRO A 228 -4.67 10.48 -9.78
C PRO A 228 -4.97 11.59 -10.80
N ARG A 229 -5.63 11.24 -11.88
CA ARG A 229 -5.98 12.15 -12.97
C ARG A 229 -7.43 12.58 -12.88
N ARG A 230 -7.70 13.81 -13.32
CA ARG A 230 -9.03 14.37 -13.47
C ARG A 230 -9.16 15.05 -14.83
N PHE A 231 -10.37 15.09 -15.37
CA PHE A 231 -10.68 15.69 -16.67
C PHE A 231 -11.71 16.78 -16.51
N ALA A 232 -11.57 17.85 -17.28
CA ALA A 232 -12.51 18.94 -17.28
C ALA A 232 -12.56 19.62 -18.67
N ARG A 233 -13.64 20.36 -18.89
CA ARG A 233 -13.78 21.26 -20.04
C ARG A 233 -13.62 22.71 -19.58
N LEU A 234 -12.98 23.54 -20.39
CA LEU A 234 -13.07 24.98 -20.25
C LEU A 234 -14.51 25.40 -20.57
N ARG A 235 -15.11 26.17 -19.71
CA ARG A 235 -16.36 26.83 -20.03
C ARG A 235 -16.09 27.81 -21.17
N GLN A 236 -16.83 27.68 -22.25
CA GLN A 236 -16.87 28.75 -23.24
C GLN A 236 -17.60 29.91 -22.56
N SER A 237 -16.98 31.08 -22.46
CA SER A 237 -17.73 32.27 -22.07
C SER A 237 -18.68 32.57 -23.22
N PRO A 238 -19.95 32.92 -22.93
CA PRO A 238 -20.87 33.39 -23.95
C PRO A 238 -20.26 34.58 -24.70
#